data_0d9395cd308eb6946fc52ba01207af87
#
_entry.id   0d9395cd308eb6946fc52ba01207af87
#
_cell.length_a   1.000
_cell.length_b   1.000
_cell.length_c   1.000
_cell.angle_alpha   90.00
_cell.angle_beta   90.00
_cell.angle_gamma   90.00
#
_symmetry.space_group_name_H-M   'P 1'
#
loop_
_entity.id
_entity.type
_entity.pdbx_description
1 polymer ?
#
loop_
_entity_poly.entity_id
_entity_poly.type
_entity_poly.pdbx_seq_one_letter_code
_entity_poly.pdbx_strand_id
1 'polypeptide(L)'
;MRYSFIIPVYNRPDEVRELLESLTQQGIFDYEVIIVEDGSQISSEPVVEAFRSQLPALSYIAVPNGGPSKARNRGAHEASGEYLLILDSDVVLPPGYLTAVDEYLERYPVDAFGGPDAASDDFTPVQKAINYAMTSPLTTGGIRGGSADGMEKFKPRSFNLGCRRSVYLQLGGFDEGMRFGEDIDFSLRLLERGYSTALISKAFVYHKRRVDFKKFFKQVHNSGIARIHLETRHPGSTKLVHLLPALFTIASVIALFLQIGRVGLLLLAVVFSVDAYHRAGRSLPVALLAPIACFIQLWGYGSGFLRAWWGKYVVRRREFIAFKDNFYD
;
A
#
# COMPACT_ATOMS: atom_id res chain seq x y z
N MET A 1 -16.32 -10.44 -19.52
CA MET A 1 -15.38 -10.80 -18.45
C MET A 1 -15.84 -10.21 -17.13
N ARG A 2 -15.70 -10.97 -16.06
CA ARG A 2 -16.08 -10.47 -14.73
C ARG A 2 -14.96 -9.67 -14.07
N TYR A 3 -13.72 -10.06 -14.27
CA TYR A 3 -12.56 -9.43 -13.61
C TYR A 3 -11.47 -9.04 -14.60
N SER A 4 -10.84 -7.87 -14.36
CA SER A 4 -9.63 -7.43 -15.05
C SER A 4 -8.54 -7.13 -14.02
N PHE A 5 -7.49 -7.94 -14.00
CA PHE A 5 -6.30 -7.66 -13.21
C PHE A 5 -5.48 -6.57 -13.90
N ILE A 6 -5.16 -5.49 -13.18
CA ILE A 6 -4.35 -4.37 -13.68
C ILE A 6 -3.08 -4.29 -12.84
N ILE A 7 -1.93 -4.46 -13.50
CA ILE A 7 -0.63 -4.58 -12.84
C ILE A 7 0.32 -3.55 -13.44
N PRO A 8 0.58 -2.42 -12.76
CA PRO A 8 1.61 -1.47 -13.16
C PRO A 8 3.00 -2.04 -12.84
N VAL A 9 3.92 -1.93 -13.77
CA VAL A 9 5.27 -2.50 -13.65
C VAL A 9 6.33 -1.45 -13.95
N TYR A 10 7.41 -1.43 -13.14
CA TYR A 10 8.61 -0.64 -13.42
C TYR A 10 9.86 -1.38 -12.93
N ASN A 11 10.70 -1.85 -13.88
CA ASN A 11 11.97 -2.56 -13.62
C ASN A 11 11.84 -3.77 -12.68
N ARG A 12 10.81 -4.64 -12.85
CA ARG A 12 10.50 -5.77 -11.94
C ARG A 12 10.08 -7.05 -12.65
N PRO A 13 10.87 -7.56 -13.63
CA PRO A 13 10.49 -8.76 -14.37
C PRO A 13 10.35 -10.01 -13.48
N ASP A 14 11.18 -10.13 -12.43
CA ASP A 14 11.14 -11.29 -11.54
C ASP A 14 9.86 -11.31 -10.69
N GLU A 15 9.48 -10.16 -10.13
CA GLU A 15 8.22 -10.02 -9.37
C GLU A 15 7.00 -10.26 -10.27
N VAL A 16 7.03 -9.78 -11.52
CA VAL A 16 5.97 -10.06 -12.51
C VAL A 16 5.85 -11.56 -12.75
N ARG A 17 6.96 -12.30 -12.85
CA ARG A 17 6.94 -13.76 -13.00
C ARG A 17 6.21 -14.43 -11.85
N GLU A 18 6.58 -14.12 -10.60
CA GLU A 18 5.96 -14.72 -9.41
C GLU A 18 4.46 -14.39 -9.32
N LEU A 19 4.08 -13.16 -9.67
CA LEU A 19 2.67 -12.76 -9.69
C LEU A 19 1.90 -13.53 -10.77
N LEU A 20 2.43 -13.65 -12.01
CA LEU A 20 1.80 -14.40 -13.09
C LEU A 20 1.68 -15.90 -12.75
N GLU A 21 2.70 -16.50 -12.14
CA GLU A 21 2.66 -17.86 -11.62
C GLU A 21 1.51 -18.03 -10.60
N SER A 22 1.33 -17.08 -9.69
CA SER A 22 0.23 -17.15 -8.72
C SER A 22 -1.15 -16.96 -9.35
N LEU A 23 -1.25 -16.20 -10.43
CA LEU A 23 -2.48 -16.03 -11.20
C LEU A 23 -2.88 -17.31 -11.94
N THR A 24 -1.94 -18.12 -12.44
CA THR A 24 -2.26 -19.42 -13.07
C THR A 24 -2.91 -20.40 -12.08
N GLN A 25 -2.75 -20.19 -10.78
CA GLN A 25 -3.29 -21.05 -9.72
C GLN A 25 -4.70 -20.65 -9.28
N GLN A 26 -5.30 -19.59 -9.86
CA GLN A 26 -6.62 -19.10 -9.43
C GLN A 26 -7.81 -19.92 -9.97
N GLY A 27 -7.55 -20.97 -10.73
CA GLY A 27 -8.60 -21.79 -11.33
C GLY A 27 -9.18 -21.21 -12.62
N ILE A 28 -10.34 -21.76 -13.06
CA ILE A 28 -11.00 -21.34 -14.30
C ILE A 28 -12.00 -20.23 -13.94
N PHE A 29 -11.58 -18.99 -14.13
CA PHE A 29 -12.44 -17.82 -13.96
C PHE A 29 -12.49 -16.99 -15.23
N ASP A 30 -13.55 -16.23 -15.40
CA ASP A 30 -13.73 -15.28 -16.50
C ASP A 30 -12.97 -13.97 -16.16
N TYR A 31 -11.66 -13.98 -16.38
CA TYR A 31 -10.78 -12.83 -16.14
C TYR A 31 -9.75 -12.59 -17.25
N GLU A 32 -9.25 -11.37 -17.31
CA GLU A 32 -8.10 -10.95 -18.09
C GLU A 32 -6.99 -10.37 -17.19
N VAL A 33 -5.77 -10.35 -17.70
CA VAL A 33 -4.61 -9.77 -17.04
C VAL A 33 -3.99 -8.72 -17.95
N ILE A 34 -3.83 -7.50 -17.45
CA ILE A 34 -3.27 -6.35 -18.17
C ILE A 34 -2.02 -5.87 -17.44
N ILE A 35 -0.86 -6.15 -18.03
CA ILE A 35 0.43 -5.67 -17.57
C ILE A 35 0.69 -4.31 -18.21
N VAL A 36 0.92 -3.27 -17.43
CA VAL A 36 1.26 -1.94 -17.92
C VAL A 36 2.68 -1.59 -17.49
N GLU A 37 3.61 -1.67 -18.43
CA GLU A 37 5.03 -1.36 -18.24
C GLU A 37 5.25 0.15 -18.32
N ASP A 38 5.63 0.78 -17.23
CA ASP A 38 5.75 2.22 -17.05
C ASP A 38 7.17 2.73 -17.35
N GLY A 39 7.64 2.54 -18.59
CA GLY A 39 8.94 3.06 -19.05
C GLY A 39 10.14 2.37 -18.40
N SER A 40 10.07 1.08 -18.16
CA SER A 40 11.16 0.28 -17.58
C SER A 40 12.39 0.27 -18.48
N GLN A 41 13.57 0.23 -17.86
CA GLN A 41 14.83 -0.09 -18.54
C GLN A 41 15.01 -1.61 -18.70
N ILE A 42 14.47 -2.39 -17.76
CA ILE A 42 14.45 -3.86 -17.82
C ILE A 42 13.00 -4.26 -18.08
N SER A 43 12.74 -4.69 -19.33
CA SER A 43 11.38 -5.04 -19.75
C SER A 43 10.91 -6.37 -19.15
N SER A 44 9.63 -6.40 -18.76
CA SER A 44 8.92 -7.61 -18.35
C SER A 44 8.27 -8.36 -19.52
N GLU A 45 8.33 -7.83 -20.75
CA GLU A 45 7.71 -8.43 -21.94
C GLU A 45 8.10 -9.89 -22.16
N PRO A 46 9.39 -10.29 -22.06
CA PRO A 46 9.77 -11.70 -22.23
C PRO A 46 9.12 -12.63 -21.20
N VAL A 47 8.91 -12.13 -19.99
CA VAL A 47 8.20 -12.86 -18.93
C VAL A 47 6.73 -13.01 -19.30
N VAL A 48 6.07 -11.94 -19.72
CA VAL A 48 4.65 -11.95 -20.12
C VAL A 48 4.42 -12.92 -21.26
N GLU A 49 5.27 -12.92 -22.30
CA GLU A 49 5.16 -13.85 -23.44
C GLU A 49 5.22 -15.31 -23.01
N ALA A 50 6.05 -15.66 -22.02
CA ALA A 50 6.15 -17.03 -21.51
C ALA A 50 4.86 -17.53 -20.83
N PHE A 51 3.96 -16.65 -20.40
CA PHE A 51 2.69 -16.98 -19.75
C PHE A 51 1.46 -16.90 -20.65
N ARG A 52 1.57 -16.44 -21.91
CA ARG A 52 0.41 -16.24 -22.80
C ARG A 52 -0.44 -17.50 -23.01
N SER A 53 0.18 -18.69 -23.02
CA SER A 53 -0.53 -19.95 -23.17
C SER A 53 -1.19 -20.46 -21.89
N GLN A 54 -0.84 -19.89 -20.75
CA GLN A 54 -1.28 -20.36 -19.43
C GLN A 54 -2.38 -19.50 -18.82
N LEU A 55 -2.51 -18.24 -19.27
CA LEU A 55 -3.50 -17.29 -18.75
C LEU A 55 -4.61 -17.02 -19.78
N PRO A 56 -5.89 -16.88 -19.36
CA PRO A 56 -7.04 -16.82 -20.28
C PRO A 56 -6.95 -15.67 -21.29
N ALA A 57 -6.59 -14.49 -20.82
CA ALA A 57 -6.36 -13.31 -21.64
C ALA A 57 -5.28 -12.46 -20.99
N LEU A 58 -4.08 -12.48 -21.56
CA LEU A 58 -2.92 -11.74 -21.05
C LEU A 58 -2.49 -10.70 -22.08
N SER A 59 -2.50 -9.43 -21.69
CA SER A 59 -2.05 -8.31 -22.51
C SER A 59 -0.89 -7.58 -21.86
N TYR A 60 -0.03 -7.01 -22.71
CA TYR A 60 1.12 -6.22 -22.31
C TYR A 60 1.07 -4.86 -23.02
N ILE A 61 1.21 -3.79 -22.27
CA ILE A 61 1.16 -2.42 -22.75
C ILE A 61 2.39 -1.68 -22.23
N ALA A 62 3.27 -1.26 -23.12
CA ALA A 62 4.39 -0.40 -22.75
C ALA A 62 4.01 1.07 -22.94
N VAL A 63 4.26 1.89 -21.90
CA VAL A 63 4.03 3.35 -21.93
C VAL A 63 5.28 4.09 -21.48
N PRO A 64 5.45 5.36 -21.89
CA PRO A 64 6.48 6.21 -21.32
C PRO A 64 6.29 6.37 -19.80
N ASN A 65 7.40 6.46 -19.04
CA ASN A 65 7.32 6.61 -17.59
C ASN A 65 6.45 7.81 -17.19
N GLY A 66 5.46 7.55 -16.37
CA GLY A 66 4.49 8.53 -15.88
C GLY A 66 4.00 8.25 -14.47
N GLY A 67 4.52 7.18 -13.86
CA GLY A 67 4.20 6.77 -12.51
C GLY A 67 3.04 5.78 -12.42
N PRO A 68 2.91 5.11 -11.26
CA PRO A 68 1.98 3.99 -11.08
C PRO A 68 0.51 4.39 -11.25
N SER A 69 0.12 5.61 -10.90
CA SER A 69 -1.25 6.09 -11.09
C SER A 69 -1.63 6.13 -12.58
N LYS A 70 -0.73 6.67 -13.41
CA LYS A 70 -0.95 6.74 -14.86
C LYS A 70 -0.99 5.35 -15.50
N ALA A 71 -0.09 4.46 -15.09
CA ALA A 71 -0.08 3.08 -15.56
C ALA A 71 -1.37 2.32 -15.16
N ARG A 72 -1.83 2.47 -13.90
CA ARG A 72 -3.10 1.87 -13.44
C ARG A 72 -4.30 2.44 -14.20
N ASN A 73 -4.37 3.76 -14.41
CA ASN A 73 -5.44 4.39 -15.19
C ASN A 73 -5.43 3.88 -16.64
N ARG A 74 -4.25 3.77 -17.26
CA ARG A 74 -4.14 3.22 -18.61
C ARG A 74 -4.69 1.80 -18.68
N GLY A 75 -4.31 0.92 -17.76
CA GLY A 75 -4.85 -0.44 -17.68
C GLY A 75 -6.36 -0.46 -17.47
N ALA A 76 -6.90 0.41 -16.63
CA ALA A 76 -8.34 0.52 -16.36
C ALA A 76 -9.16 0.94 -17.60
N HIS A 77 -8.60 1.77 -18.48
CA HIS A 77 -9.23 2.14 -19.74
C HIS A 77 -9.29 0.99 -20.74
N GLU A 78 -8.25 0.16 -20.81
CA GLU A 78 -8.18 -1.01 -21.70
C GLU A 78 -8.98 -2.20 -21.18
N ALA A 79 -9.29 -2.24 -19.88
CA ALA A 79 -9.99 -3.33 -19.23
C ALA A 79 -11.44 -3.49 -19.75
N SER A 80 -11.91 -4.73 -19.83
CA SER A 80 -13.27 -5.10 -20.25
C SER A 80 -14.13 -5.68 -19.10
N GLY A 81 -13.51 -6.08 -17.99
CA GLY A 81 -14.18 -6.71 -16.86
C GLY A 81 -15.11 -5.77 -16.09
N GLU A 82 -16.12 -6.35 -15.45
CA GLU A 82 -17.03 -5.62 -14.56
C GLU A 82 -16.29 -5.03 -13.35
N TYR A 83 -15.37 -5.79 -12.79
CA TYR A 83 -14.52 -5.38 -11.68
C TYR A 83 -13.04 -5.29 -12.09
N LEU A 84 -12.41 -4.19 -11.75
CA LEU A 84 -10.97 -4.01 -11.82
C LEU A 84 -10.35 -4.56 -10.55
N LEU A 85 -9.33 -5.40 -10.67
CA LEU A 85 -8.49 -5.90 -9.58
C LEU A 85 -7.10 -5.28 -9.75
N ILE A 86 -6.86 -4.16 -9.09
CA ILE A 86 -5.60 -3.42 -9.19
C ILE A 86 -4.64 -4.00 -8.15
N LEU A 87 -3.49 -4.49 -8.62
CA LEU A 87 -2.45 -5.12 -7.80
C LEU A 87 -1.11 -4.43 -8.04
N ASP A 88 -0.28 -4.33 -6.99
CA ASP A 88 1.13 -3.99 -7.20
C ASP A 88 1.89 -5.20 -7.77
N SER A 89 2.95 -4.98 -8.56
CA SER A 89 3.72 -6.04 -9.20
C SER A 89 4.50 -6.93 -8.21
N ASP A 90 4.67 -6.49 -6.96
CA ASP A 90 5.39 -7.18 -5.88
C ASP A 90 4.46 -7.93 -4.90
N VAL A 91 3.28 -8.32 -5.36
CA VAL A 91 2.37 -9.19 -4.61
C VAL A 91 2.31 -10.59 -5.22
N VAL A 92 1.97 -11.57 -4.38
CA VAL A 92 1.69 -12.95 -4.78
C VAL A 92 0.31 -13.31 -4.22
N LEU A 93 -0.54 -13.87 -5.06
CA LEU A 93 -1.89 -14.28 -4.68
C LEU A 93 -1.88 -15.69 -4.05
N PRO A 94 -2.54 -15.90 -2.92
CA PRO A 94 -2.77 -17.26 -2.43
C PRO A 94 -3.74 -18.01 -3.35
N PRO A 95 -3.67 -19.33 -3.40
CA PRO A 95 -4.72 -20.14 -4.03
C PRO A 95 -6.08 -19.79 -3.41
N GLY A 96 -7.11 -19.62 -4.27
CA GLY A 96 -8.46 -19.29 -3.82
C GLY A 96 -8.72 -17.79 -3.55
N TYR A 97 -7.78 -16.90 -3.87
CA TYR A 97 -8.00 -15.44 -3.76
C TYR A 97 -9.24 -15.01 -4.55
N LEU A 98 -9.30 -15.40 -5.83
CA LEU A 98 -10.40 -14.99 -6.70
C LEU A 98 -11.72 -15.66 -6.29
N THR A 99 -11.69 -16.90 -5.79
CA THR A 99 -12.86 -17.58 -5.19
C THR A 99 -13.40 -16.80 -4.00
N ALA A 100 -12.51 -16.32 -3.11
CA ALA A 100 -12.93 -15.54 -1.94
C ALA A 100 -13.56 -14.21 -2.33
N VAL A 101 -13.05 -13.55 -3.38
CA VAL A 101 -13.65 -12.33 -3.96
C VAL A 101 -15.03 -12.62 -4.53
N ASP A 102 -15.14 -13.69 -5.31
CA ASP A 102 -16.36 -14.08 -6.01
C ASP A 102 -17.49 -14.42 -5.04
N GLU A 103 -17.22 -15.30 -4.08
CA GLU A 103 -18.16 -15.68 -3.01
C GLU A 103 -18.65 -14.48 -2.18
N TYR A 104 -17.75 -13.52 -1.92
CA TYR A 104 -18.12 -12.34 -1.18
C TYR A 104 -19.04 -11.43 -1.99
N LEU A 105 -18.69 -11.13 -3.25
CA LEU A 105 -19.45 -10.25 -4.12
C LEU A 105 -20.81 -10.82 -4.52
N GLU A 106 -20.97 -12.15 -4.54
CA GLU A 106 -22.27 -12.78 -4.75
C GLU A 106 -23.24 -12.54 -3.57
N ARG A 107 -22.73 -12.51 -2.35
CA ARG A 107 -23.54 -12.30 -1.14
C ARG A 107 -23.73 -10.81 -0.81
N TYR A 108 -22.67 -10.05 -0.99
CA TYR A 108 -22.58 -8.64 -0.59
C TYR A 108 -22.01 -7.81 -1.75
N PRO A 109 -22.79 -7.48 -2.75
CA PRO A 109 -22.34 -6.63 -3.86
C PRO A 109 -21.90 -5.28 -3.33
N VAL A 110 -20.63 -4.91 -3.56
CA VAL A 110 -20.08 -3.60 -3.18
C VAL A 110 -19.41 -2.94 -4.37
N ASP A 111 -19.26 -1.61 -4.31
CA ASP A 111 -18.65 -0.85 -5.40
C ASP A 111 -17.13 -0.95 -5.41
N ALA A 112 -16.53 -1.05 -4.23
CA ALA A 112 -15.10 -1.28 -4.11
C ALA A 112 -14.76 -2.12 -2.88
N PHE A 113 -13.63 -2.80 -2.93
CA PHE A 113 -13.15 -3.63 -1.83
C PHE A 113 -11.63 -3.68 -1.81
N GLY A 114 -11.07 -4.25 -0.77
CA GLY A 114 -9.67 -4.64 -0.70
C GLY A 114 -9.49 -5.81 0.24
N GLY A 115 -8.33 -6.41 0.19
CA GLY A 115 -7.91 -7.46 1.12
C GLY A 115 -6.69 -7.02 1.92
N PRO A 116 -6.40 -7.69 3.05
CA PRO A 116 -5.20 -7.41 3.83
C PRO A 116 -3.93 -7.85 3.11
N ASP A 117 -2.81 -7.28 3.52
CA ASP A 117 -1.50 -7.77 3.16
C ASP A 117 -0.99 -8.72 4.25
N ALA A 118 -0.58 -9.91 3.85
CA ALA A 118 0.04 -10.91 4.71
C ALA A 118 1.56 -10.88 4.58
N ALA A 119 2.24 -11.23 5.67
CA ALA A 119 3.67 -11.51 5.62
C ALA A 119 3.87 -12.92 5.04
N SER A 120 4.78 -13.08 4.08
CA SER A 120 5.23 -14.40 3.68
C SER A 120 6.12 -15.01 4.77
N ASP A 121 6.10 -16.34 4.90
CA ASP A 121 6.97 -17.07 5.81
C ASP A 121 8.46 -16.86 5.51
N ASP A 122 8.79 -16.60 4.24
CA ASP A 122 10.14 -16.35 3.72
C ASP A 122 10.70 -14.96 4.08
N PHE A 123 9.93 -14.12 4.78
CA PHE A 123 10.41 -12.80 5.16
C PHE A 123 11.64 -12.88 6.05
N THR A 124 12.66 -12.09 5.69
CA THR A 124 13.86 -11.89 6.51
C THR A 124 13.48 -11.29 7.88
N PRO A 125 14.33 -11.42 8.91
CA PRO A 125 14.07 -10.78 10.21
C PRO A 125 13.83 -9.27 10.12
N VAL A 126 14.51 -8.56 9.19
CA VAL A 126 14.29 -7.12 8.93
C VAL A 126 12.88 -6.87 8.38
N GLN A 127 12.44 -7.64 7.40
CA GLN A 127 11.10 -7.52 6.82
C GLN A 127 10.01 -7.85 7.86
N LYS A 128 10.22 -8.86 8.72
CA LYS A 128 9.31 -9.21 9.84
C LYS A 128 9.25 -8.09 10.88
N ALA A 129 10.39 -7.45 11.20
CA ALA A 129 10.42 -6.30 12.10
C ALA A 129 9.70 -5.07 11.51
N ILE A 130 9.87 -4.81 10.22
CA ILE A 130 9.14 -3.75 9.49
C ILE A 130 7.65 -4.06 9.48
N ASN A 131 7.27 -5.30 9.18
CA ASN A 131 5.86 -5.71 9.21
C ASN A 131 5.24 -5.50 10.60
N TYR A 132 5.93 -5.92 11.67
CA TYR A 132 5.51 -5.65 13.04
C TYR A 132 5.29 -4.14 13.28
N ALA A 133 6.27 -3.30 12.92
CA ALA A 133 6.16 -1.86 13.10
C ALA A 133 4.98 -1.25 12.30
N MET A 134 4.63 -1.81 11.15
CA MET A 134 3.52 -1.32 10.32
C MET A 134 2.14 -1.78 10.80
N THR A 135 2.06 -2.86 11.57
CA THR A 135 0.78 -3.46 12.00
C THR A 135 0.52 -3.34 13.50
N SER A 136 1.56 -3.05 14.30
CA SER A 136 1.42 -2.92 15.76
C SER A 136 0.54 -1.74 16.16
N PRO A 137 -0.40 -1.94 17.10
CA PRO A 137 -1.15 -0.84 17.71
C PRO A 137 -0.28 0.22 18.37
N LEU A 138 0.90 -0.15 18.87
CA LEU A 138 1.84 0.75 19.54
C LEU A 138 2.46 1.79 18.59
N THR A 139 2.44 1.56 17.29
CA THR A 139 3.04 2.43 16.27
C THR A 139 2.03 3.06 15.33
N THR A 140 1.01 2.30 14.91
CA THR A 140 0.03 2.74 13.91
C THR A 140 -1.38 2.90 14.48
N GLY A 141 -1.56 2.67 15.79
CA GLY A 141 -2.87 2.75 16.45
C GLY A 141 -3.87 1.71 15.92
N GLY A 142 -3.38 0.60 15.37
CA GLY A 142 -4.25 -0.47 14.85
C GLY A 142 -4.95 -0.15 13.52
N ILE A 143 -4.59 0.95 12.85
CA ILE A 143 -5.19 1.35 11.56
C ILE A 143 -4.90 0.33 10.46
N ARG A 144 -3.78 -0.40 10.56
CA ARG A 144 -3.39 -1.48 9.66
C ARG A 144 -3.53 -2.82 10.38
N GLY A 145 -4.01 -3.84 9.69
CA GLY A 145 -4.19 -5.18 10.27
C GLY A 145 -5.53 -5.40 10.97
N GLY A 146 -6.51 -4.52 10.79
CA GLY A 146 -7.88 -4.75 11.27
C GLY A 146 -8.54 -5.92 10.54
N SER A 147 -9.10 -6.87 11.29
CA SER A 147 -9.75 -8.10 10.81
C SER A 147 -11.27 -8.02 10.77
N ALA A 148 -11.84 -6.82 10.67
CA ALA A 148 -13.29 -6.66 10.63
C ALA A 148 -13.80 -6.77 9.19
N ASP A 149 -14.25 -7.96 8.78
CA ASP A 149 -15.02 -8.14 7.55
C ASP A 149 -16.25 -7.20 7.57
N GLY A 150 -16.53 -6.57 6.44
CA GLY A 150 -17.74 -5.76 6.29
C GLY A 150 -17.70 -4.36 6.90
N MET A 151 -16.53 -3.75 7.10
CA MET A 151 -16.44 -2.35 7.52
C MET A 151 -17.06 -1.43 6.45
N GLU A 152 -18.21 -0.83 6.74
CA GLU A 152 -18.96 0.08 5.82
C GLU A 152 -18.14 1.29 5.31
N LYS A 153 -16.98 1.58 5.88
CA LYS A 153 -16.09 2.71 5.51
C LYS A 153 -14.64 2.25 5.36
N PHE A 154 -14.46 1.08 4.78
CA PHE A 154 -13.12 0.59 4.48
C PHE A 154 -12.48 1.46 3.38
N LYS A 155 -11.17 1.67 3.47
CA LYS A 155 -10.39 2.41 2.47
C LYS A 155 -9.47 1.45 1.74
N PRO A 156 -9.88 0.93 0.58
CA PRO A 156 -9.05 0.04 -0.23
C PRO A 156 -7.70 0.68 -0.57
N ARG A 157 -6.66 -0.14 -0.63
CA ARG A 157 -5.29 0.29 -0.91
C ARG A 157 -4.85 -0.25 -2.26
N SER A 158 -4.06 0.53 -3.00
CA SER A 158 -3.68 0.21 -4.38
C SER A 158 -2.97 -1.13 -4.60
N PHE A 159 -2.33 -1.68 -3.57
CA PHE A 159 -1.66 -2.97 -3.68
C PHE A 159 -2.64 -4.16 -3.79
N ASN A 160 -3.90 -3.97 -3.40
CA ASN A 160 -4.96 -4.97 -3.46
C ASN A 160 -6.33 -4.25 -3.43
N LEU A 161 -6.67 -3.61 -4.54
CA LEU A 161 -7.89 -2.83 -4.73
C LEU A 161 -8.78 -3.51 -5.76
N GLY A 162 -9.98 -3.91 -5.35
CA GLY A 162 -11.09 -4.24 -6.25
C GLY A 162 -12.04 -3.05 -6.38
N CYS A 163 -12.50 -2.75 -7.60
CA CYS A 163 -13.46 -1.67 -7.82
C CYS A 163 -14.31 -1.97 -9.06
N ARG A 164 -15.63 -1.69 -9.02
CA ARG A 164 -16.44 -1.70 -10.25
C ARG A 164 -15.81 -0.77 -11.28
N ARG A 165 -15.59 -1.27 -12.49
CA ARG A 165 -14.98 -0.50 -13.58
C ARG A 165 -15.72 0.80 -13.86
N SER A 166 -17.05 0.76 -13.89
CA SER A 166 -17.89 1.94 -14.10
C SER A 166 -17.67 3.02 -13.02
N VAL A 167 -17.57 2.62 -11.75
CA VAL A 167 -17.30 3.52 -10.62
C VAL A 167 -15.89 4.10 -10.70
N TYR A 168 -14.90 3.26 -11.00
CA TYR A 168 -13.51 3.71 -11.15
C TYR A 168 -13.38 4.79 -12.24
N LEU A 169 -13.96 4.55 -13.42
CA LEU A 169 -13.93 5.49 -14.55
C LEU A 169 -14.75 6.76 -14.25
N GLN A 170 -15.90 6.65 -13.61
CA GLN A 170 -16.73 7.80 -13.21
C GLN A 170 -16.01 8.70 -12.20
N LEU A 171 -15.18 8.12 -11.33
CA LEU A 171 -14.36 8.88 -10.39
C LEU A 171 -13.10 9.49 -11.04
N GLY A 172 -12.80 9.14 -12.30
CA GLY A 172 -11.59 9.59 -13.00
C GLY A 172 -10.32 8.83 -12.59
N GLY A 173 -10.46 7.64 -11.98
CA GLY A 173 -9.34 6.81 -11.56
C GLY A 173 -8.48 7.43 -10.45
N PHE A 174 -7.21 7.04 -10.38
CA PHE A 174 -6.22 7.66 -9.50
C PHE A 174 -5.79 9.03 -10.02
N ASP A 175 -5.54 9.97 -9.12
CA ASP A 175 -4.98 11.27 -9.49
C ASP A 175 -3.51 11.11 -9.92
N GLU A 176 -3.23 11.36 -11.20
CA GLU A 176 -1.91 11.24 -11.80
C GLU A 176 -0.93 12.32 -11.32
N GLY A 177 -1.42 13.42 -10.76
CA GLY A 177 -0.61 14.47 -10.15
C GLY A 177 -0.14 14.15 -8.73
N MET A 178 -0.65 13.10 -8.11
CA MET A 178 -0.24 12.68 -6.76
C MET A 178 0.93 11.70 -6.81
N ARG A 179 2.00 12.02 -6.09
CA ARG A 179 3.15 11.12 -5.94
C ARG A 179 2.94 10.06 -4.84
N PHE A 180 2.18 10.38 -3.81
CA PHE A 180 1.93 9.54 -2.65
C PHE A 180 0.53 9.78 -2.13
N GLY A 181 -0.15 8.69 -1.71
CA GLY A 181 -1.46 8.73 -1.10
C GLY A 181 -2.61 8.79 -2.10
N GLU A 182 -2.34 8.52 -3.37
CA GLU A 182 -3.31 8.44 -4.46
C GLU A 182 -4.42 7.41 -4.19
N ASP A 183 -4.05 6.32 -3.49
CA ASP A 183 -4.99 5.27 -3.08
C ASP A 183 -5.94 5.74 -1.96
N ILE A 184 -5.43 6.52 -1.02
CA ILE A 184 -6.26 7.13 0.03
C ILE A 184 -7.16 8.21 -0.55
N ASP A 185 -6.65 9.05 -1.47
CA ASP A 185 -7.43 10.05 -2.19
C ASP A 185 -8.59 9.38 -2.93
N PHE A 186 -8.30 8.34 -3.71
CA PHE A 186 -9.33 7.58 -4.42
C PHE A 186 -10.37 6.99 -3.47
N SER A 187 -9.93 6.39 -2.36
CA SER A 187 -10.82 5.82 -1.34
C SER A 187 -11.68 6.90 -0.66
N LEU A 188 -11.15 8.11 -0.45
CA LEU A 188 -11.92 9.21 0.10
C LEU A 188 -12.99 9.68 -0.89
N ARG A 189 -12.65 9.83 -2.19
CA ARG A 189 -13.62 10.18 -3.25
C ARG A 189 -14.73 9.14 -3.40
N LEU A 190 -14.41 7.84 -3.24
CA LEU A 190 -15.41 6.76 -3.17
C LEU A 190 -16.42 7.02 -2.03
N LEU A 191 -15.90 7.20 -0.81
CA LEU A 191 -16.74 7.39 0.39
C LEU A 191 -17.54 8.69 0.37
N GLU A 192 -16.95 9.79 -0.11
CA GLU A 192 -17.59 11.10 -0.23
C GLU A 192 -18.78 11.06 -1.22
N ARG A 193 -18.73 10.20 -2.22
CA ARG A 193 -19.83 10.00 -3.18
C ARG A 193 -20.82 8.91 -2.77
N GLY A 194 -20.64 8.33 -1.57
CA GLY A 194 -21.56 7.35 -1.01
C GLY A 194 -21.44 5.94 -1.57
N TYR A 195 -20.33 5.61 -2.28
CA TYR A 195 -20.10 4.26 -2.76
C TYR A 195 -19.79 3.31 -1.61
N SER A 196 -20.26 2.08 -1.73
CA SER A 196 -20.05 1.01 -0.76
C SER A 196 -18.63 0.44 -0.87
N THR A 197 -17.99 0.23 0.29
CA THR A 197 -16.65 -0.36 0.36
C THR A 197 -16.60 -1.49 1.37
N ALA A 198 -15.76 -2.50 1.12
CA ALA A 198 -15.59 -3.63 2.04
C ALA A 198 -14.14 -4.08 2.19
N LEU A 199 -13.84 -4.66 3.36
CA LEU A 199 -12.65 -5.47 3.56
C LEU A 199 -13.03 -6.95 3.39
N ILE A 200 -12.38 -7.64 2.44
CA ILE A 200 -12.54 -9.09 2.25
C ILE A 200 -11.33 -9.77 2.84
N SER A 201 -11.41 -10.21 4.09
CA SER A 201 -10.26 -10.76 4.82
C SER A 201 -9.65 -12.00 4.18
N LYS A 202 -10.46 -12.79 3.47
CA LYS A 202 -10.01 -13.99 2.75
C LYS A 202 -9.30 -13.66 1.42
N ALA A 203 -9.52 -12.47 0.85
CA ALA A 203 -8.84 -12.00 -0.35
C ALA A 203 -7.53 -11.27 0.01
N PHE A 204 -6.70 -11.90 0.83
CA PHE A 204 -5.41 -11.35 1.19
C PHE A 204 -4.36 -11.60 0.08
N VAL A 205 -3.28 -10.81 0.11
CA VAL A 205 -2.14 -10.99 -0.79
C VAL A 205 -0.85 -11.07 0.04
N TYR A 206 0.13 -11.84 -0.41
CA TYR A 206 1.47 -11.79 0.12
C TYR A 206 2.18 -10.61 -0.53
N HIS A 207 2.48 -9.58 0.25
CA HIS A 207 3.10 -8.36 -0.26
C HIS A 207 4.55 -8.27 0.22
N LYS A 208 5.51 -8.21 -0.71
CA LYS A 208 6.93 -8.11 -0.39
C LYS A 208 7.23 -6.81 0.36
N ARG A 209 7.62 -6.93 1.62
CA ARG A 209 8.02 -5.77 2.44
C ARG A 209 9.37 -5.21 1.99
N ARG A 210 9.61 -3.94 2.28
CA ARG A 210 10.90 -3.29 2.04
C ARG A 210 12.02 -4.11 2.71
N VAL A 211 13.10 -4.32 1.97
CA VAL A 211 14.21 -5.20 2.38
C VAL A 211 15.17 -4.53 3.37
N ASP A 212 15.11 -3.19 3.51
CA ASP A 212 16.00 -2.42 4.35
C ASP A 212 15.29 -1.24 5.06
N PHE A 213 15.89 -0.78 6.15
CA PHE A 213 15.38 0.31 6.96
C PHE A 213 15.43 1.68 6.29
N LYS A 214 16.35 1.93 5.34
CA LYS A 214 16.46 3.19 4.61
C LYS A 214 15.27 3.36 3.67
N LYS A 215 14.93 2.31 2.90
CA LYS A 215 13.74 2.30 2.05
C LYS A 215 12.46 2.41 2.87
N PHE A 216 12.42 1.73 4.02
CA PHE A 216 11.29 1.84 4.93
C PHE A 216 11.13 3.26 5.48
N PHE A 217 12.21 3.93 5.91
CA PHE A 217 12.17 5.33 6.33
C PHE A 217 11.62 6.24 5.23
N LYS A 218 12.14 6.11 3.98
CA LYS A 218 11.65 6.89 2.82
C LYS A 218 10.14 6.70 2.63
N GLN A 219 9.67 5.44 2.72
CA GLN A 219 8.24 5.11 2.58
C GLN A 219 7.38 5.80 3.63
N VAL A 220 7.71 5.67 4.91
CA VAL A 220 6.90 6.26 5.98
C VAL A 220 7.01 7.78 6.05
N HIS A 221 8.16 8.35 5.71
CA HIS A 221 8.35 9.80 5.57
C HIS A 221 7.42 10.38 4.50
N ASN A 222 7.36 9.74 3.33
CA ASN A 222 6.47 10.13 2.25
C ASN A 222 4.98 9.98 2.64
N SER A 223 4.64 8.97 3.44
CA SER A 223 3.28 8.82 3.99
C SER A 223 2.90 9.97 4.92
N GLY A 224 3.85 10.48 5.71
CA GLY A 224 3.66 11.68 6.53
C GLY A 224 3.42 12.94 5.70
N ILE A 225 4.19 13.13 4.62
CA ILE A 225 3.99 14.23 3.65
C ILE A 225 2.61 14.13 3.02
N ALA A 226 2.25 12.96 2.52
CA ALA A 226 0.97 12.71 1.86
C ALA A 226 -0.22 13.08 2.74
N ARG A 227 -0.13 12.93 4.08
CA ARG A 227 -1.23 13.25 4.99
C ARG A 227 -1.63 14.73 4.94
N ILE A 228 -0.67 15.64 4.82
CA ILE A 228 -0.94 17.08 4.72
C ILE A 228 -1.58 17.42 3.35
N HIS A 229 -1.14 16.77 2.28
CA HIS A 229 -1.75 16.93 0.95
C HIS A 229 -3.19 16.41 0.93
N LEU A 230 -3.42 15.24 1.52
CA LEU A 230 -4.77 14.68 1.65
C LEU A 230 -5.71 15.58 2.47
N GLU A 231 -5.23 16.17 3.57
CA GLU A 231 -6.04 17.13 4.34
C GLU A 231 -6.40 18.37 3.54
N THR A 232 -5.54 18.79 2.60
CA THR A 232 -5.83 19.91 1.72
C THR A 232 -6.94 19.61 0.73
N ARG A 233 -6.95 18.40 0.20
CA ARG A 233 -7.92 17.93 -0.80
C ARG A 233 -9.23 17.48 -0.16
N HIS A 234 -9.13 16.88 1.02
CA HIS A 234 -10.24 16.32 1.79
C HIS A 234 -10.20 16.89 3.22
N PRO A 235 -10.69 18.12 3.45
CA PRO A 235 -10.70 18.75 4.77
C PRO A 235 -11.39 17.87 5.82
N GLY A 236 -10.76 17.70 6.99
CA GLY A 236 -11.26 16.82 8.05
C GLY A 236 -10.87 15.34 7.89
N SER A 237 -10.09 14.98 6.86
CA SER A 237 -9.58 13.61 6.70
C SER A 237 -8.48 13.25 7.70
N THR A 238 -7.82 14.25 8.29
CA THR A 238 -6.77 14.05 9.30
C THR A 238 -7.40 13.85 10.67
N LYS A 239 -7.17 12.68 11.25
CA LYS A 239 -7.62 12.34 12.60
C LYS A 239 -6.49 12.59 13.61
N LEU A 240 -6.84 12.69 14.90
CA LEU A 240 -5.87 12.92 15.97
C LEU A 240 -4.71 11.90 15.98
N VAL A 241 -5.01 10.62 15.67
CA VAL A 241 -4.01 9.56 15.57
C VAL A 241 -2.90 9.85 14.53
N HIS A 242 -3.18 10.63 13.50
CA HIS A 242 -2.19 11.01 12.49
C HIS A 242 -1.20 12.08 13.00
N LEU A 243 -1.54 12.79 14.08
CA LEU A 243 -0.67 13.78 14.73
C LEU A 243 0.31 13.14 15.71
N LEU A 244 -0.05 11.97 16.27
CA LEU A 244 0.75 11.32 17.31
C LEU A 244 2.22 11.06 16.90
N PRO A 245 2.56 10.60 15.70
CA PRO A 245 3.95 10.43 15.29
C PRO A 245 4.72 11.77 15.20
N ALA A 246 4.06 12.86 14.81
CA ALA A 246 4.68 14.18 14.77
C ALA A 246 4.98 14.70 16.18
N LEU A 247 4.02 14.57 17.10
CA LEU A 247 4.22 14.90 18.53
C LEU A 247 5.31 14.04 19.15
N PHE A 248 5.30 12.73 18.87
CA PHE A 248 6.35 11.82 19.32
C PHE A 248 7.73 12.23 18.80
N THR A 249 7.84 12.65 17.54
CA THR A 249 9.11 13.10 16.95
C THR A 249 9.65 14.30 17.70
N ILE A 250 8.82 15.31 18.00
CA ILE A 250 9.23 16.49 18.77
C ILE A 250 9.62 16.09 20.20
N ALA A 251 8.76 15.33 20.87
CA ALA A 251 8.98 14.90 22.25
C ALA A 251 10.26 14.05 22.41
N SER A 252 10.51 13.14 21.47
CA SER A 252 11.69 12.27 21.50
C SER A 252 12.99 13.06 21.27
N VAL A 253 12.98 14.09 20.40
CA VAL A 253 14.13 14.98 20.23
C VAL A 253 14.43 15.72 21.56
N ILE A 254 13.43 16.25 22.23
CA ILE A 254 13.60 16.90 23.54
C ILE A 254 14.10 15.88 24.59
N ALA A 255 13.53 14.67 24.60
CA ALA A 255 13.90 13.59 25.52
C ALA A 255 15.37 13.19 25.42
N LEU A 256 15.99 13.28 24.23
CA LEU A 256 17.43 12.97 24.05
C LEU A 256 18.34 13.91 24.85
N PHE A 257 17.92 15.13 25.15
CA PHE A 257 18.68 16.09 25.96
C PHE A 257 18.48 15.93 27.47
N LEU A 258 17.50 15.13 27.88
CA LEU A 258 17.15 14.89 29.28
C LEU A 258 17.56 13.47 29.70
N GLN A 259 18.20 13.30 30.86
CA GLN A 259 18.58 11.97 31.33
C GLN A 259 17.35 11.06 31.51
N ILE A 260 16.28 11.54 32.14
CA ILE A 260 15.04 10.80 32.33
C ILE A 260 14.38 10.47 30.97
N GLY A 261 14.50 11.37 29.98
CA GLY A 261 13.97 11.17 28.64
C GLY A 261 14.68 10.03 27.90
N ARG A 262 16.01 9.97 27.99
CA ARG A 262 16.81 8.86 27.42
C ARG A 262 16.44 7.53 28.03
N VAL A 263 16.26 7.48 29.36
CA VAL A 263 15.78 6.26 30.05
C VAL A 263 14.38 5.89 29.56
N GLY A 264 13.48 6.85 29.40
CA GLY A 264 12.13 6.61 28.85
C GLY A 264 12.14 6.04 27.44
N LEU A 265 13.01 6.54 26.53
CA LEU A 265 13.16 6.01 25.19
C LEU A 265 13.74 4.58 25.19
N LEU A 266 14.68 4.26 26.08
CA LEU A 266 15.20 2.91 26.26
C LEU A 266 14.12 1.94 26.77
N LEU A 267 13.32 2.36 27.76
CA LEU A 267 12.20 1.54 28.24
C LEU A 267 11.16 1.29 27.13
N LEU A 268 10.86 2.31 26.32
CA LEU A 268 9.99 2.15 25.16
C LEU A 268 10.55 1.14 24.14
N ALA A 269 11.88 1.17 23.89
CA ALA A 269 12.54 0.18 23.04
C ALA A 269 12.38 -1.24 23.59
N VAL A 270 12.52 -1.42 24.92
CA VAL A 270 12.27 -2.72 25.57
C VAL A 270 10.82 -3.16 25.39
N VAL A 271 9.85 -2.25 25.55
CA VAL A 271 8.42 -2.55 25.32
C VAL A 271 8.18 -3.03 23.89
N PHE A 272 8.75 -2.33 22.88
CA PHE A 272 8.66 -2.77 21.49
C PHE A 272 9.29 -4.15 21.27
N SER A 273 10.44 -4.43 21.89
CA SER A 273 11.10 -5.74 21.78
C SER A 273 10.24 -6.86 22.37
N VAL A 274 9.70 -6.65 23.56
CA VAL A 274 8.87 -7.65 24.25
C VAL A 274 7.57 -7.92 23.49
N ASP A 275 6.86 -6.86 23.08
CA ASP A 275 5.62 -7.01 22.30
C ASP A 275 5.89 -7.70 20.95
N ALA A 276 6.97 -7.32 20.25
CA ALA A 276 7.37 -7.95 19.00
C ALA A 276 7.72 -9.44 19.19
N TYR A 277 8.42 -9.79 20.27
CA TYR A 277 8.73 -11.18 20.58
C TYR A 277 7.46 -12.04 20.70
N HIS A 278 6.44 -11.54 21.38
CA HIS A 278 5.19 -12.26 21.53
C HIS A 278 4.36 -12.32 20.25
N ARG A 279 4.33 -11.26 19.44
CA ARG A 279 3.50 -11.18 18.23
C ARG A 279 4.16 -11.77 16.98
N ALA A 280 5.49 -11.82 16.90
CA ALA A 280 6.22 -12.29 15.72
C ALA A 280 6.79 -13.71 15.92
N GLY A 281 6.00 -14.62 16.48
CA GLY A 281 6.35 -16.04 16.58
C GLY A 281 7.55 -16.33 17.49
N ARG A 282 7.77 -15.54 18.54
CA ARG A 282 8.87 -15.68 19.52
C ARG A 282 10.28 -15.64 18.90
N SER A 283 10.42 -14.86 17.82
CA SER A 283 11.71 -14.71 17.14
C SER A 283 12.58 -13.65 17.81
N LEU A 284 13.70 -14.07 18.40
CA LEU A 284 14.66 -13.16 19.03
C LEU A 284 15.27 -12.14 18.05
N PRO A 285 15.70 -12.52 16.81
CA PRO A 285 16.19 -11.56 15.83
C PRO A 285 15.15 -10.47 15.49
N VAL A 286 13.87 -10.83 15.36
CA VAL A 286 12.81 -9.87 15.11
C VAL A 286 12.61 -8.94 16.31
N ALA A 287 12.59 -9.49 17.53
CA ALA A 287 12.47 -8.71 18.76
C ALA A 287 13.56 -7.65 18.93
N LEU A 288 14.81 -7.99 18.55
CA LEU A 288 15.94 -7.05 18.61
C LEU A 288 15.89 -5.97 17.52
N LEU A 289 15.32 -6.27 16.35
CA LEU A 289 15.20 -5.33 15.23
C LEU A 289 13.93 -4.47 15.30
N ALA A 290 12.90 -4.93 15.99
CA ALA A 290 11.60 -4.26 16.07
C ALA A 290 11.67 -2.83 16.64
N PRO A 291 12.45 -2.53 17.71
CA PRO A 291 12.58 -1.15 18.17
C PRO A 291 13.09 -0.19 17.10
N ILE A 292 14.08 -0.61 16.30
CA ILE A 292 14.61 0.17 15.19
C ILE A 292 13.49 0.46 14.18
N ALA A 293 12.74 -0.56 13.77
CA ALA A 293 11.63 -0.40 12.84
C ALA A 293 10.53 0.51 13.41
N CYS A 294 10.20 0.38 14.71
CA CYS A 294 9.19 1.20 15.36
C CYS A 294 9.60 2.69 15.45
N PHE A 295 10.83 2.98 15.81
CA PHE A 295 11.33 4.35 15.79
C PHE A 295 11.37 4.91 14.36
N ILE A 296 11.77 4.12 13.37
CA ILE A 296 11.72 4.52 11.96
C ILE A 296 10.28 4.82 11.55
N GLN A 297 9.29 4.01 11.93
CA GLN A 297 7.88 4.24 11.65
C GLN A 297 7.41 5.59 12.24
N LEU A 298 7.73 5.85 13.49
CA LEU A 298 7.27 7.05 14.20
C LEU A 298 8.01 8.31 13.73
N TRP A 299 9.34 8.28 13.69
CA TRP A 299 10.16 9.44 13.27
C TRP A 299 10.05 9.70 11.77
N GLY A 300 10.02 8.65 10.96
CA GLY A 300 9.87 8.79 9.51
C GLY A 300 8.56 9.50 9.19
N TYR A 301 7.44 8.99 9.67
CA TYR A 301 6.13 9.61 9.45
C TYR A 301 6.06 11.01 10.07
N GLY A 302 6.47 11.16 11.34
CA GLY A 302 6.41 12.44 12.05
C GLY A 302 7.24 13.53 11.38
N SER A 303 8.47 13.21 10.96
CA SER A 303 9.33 14.16 10.23
C SER A 303 8.75 14.55 8.87
N GLY A 304 8.17 13.61 8.13
CA GLY A 304 7.47 13.90 6.87
C GLY A 304 6.27 14.81 7.06
N PHE A 305 5.46 14.53 8.08
CA PHE A 305 4.31 15.35 8.45
C PHE A 305 4.73 16.78 8.82
N LEU A 306 5.71 16.94 9.72
CA LEU A 306 6.21 18.24 10.15
C LEU A 306 6.80 19.05 8.99
N ARG A 307 7.57 18.40 8.11
CA ARG A 307 8.15 19.02 6.90
C ARG A 307 7.06 19.57 5.98
N ALA A 308 6.03 18.76 5.69
CA ALA A 308 4.94 19.17 4.82
C ALA A 308 4.07 20.26 5.48
N TRP A 309 3.78 20.11 6.76
CA TRP A 309 3.05 21.12 7.55
C TRP A 309 3.76 22.46 7.55
N TRP A 310 5.05 22.48 7.86
CA TRP A 310 5.88 23.71 7.83
C TRP A 310 5.91 24.33 6.43
N GLY A 311 6.15 23.51 5.42
CA GLY A 311 6.18 23.94 4.02
C GLY A 311 4.88 24.62 3.60
N LYS A 312 3.74 24.04 3.99
CA LYS A 312 2.42 24.53 3.61
C LYS A 312 1.99 25.77 4.41
N TYR A 313 2.03 25.70 5.74
CA TYR A 313 1.39 26.72 6.60
C TYR A 313 2.32 27.88 7.00
N VAL A 314 3.64 27.64 7.03
CA VAL A 314 4.63 28.66 7.40
C VAL A 314 5.27 29.27 6.14
N VAL A 315 5.84 28.43 5.28
CA VAL A 315 6.55 28.89 4.06
C VAL A 315 5.59 29.16 2.91
N ARG A 316 4.32 28.72 3.00
CA ARG A 316 3.27 28.89 1.99
C ARG A 316 3.67 28.37 0.61
N ARG A 317 4.42 27.26 0.55
CA ARG A 317 4.77 26.58 -0.70
C ARG A 317 3.51 26.01 -1.35
N ARG A 318 3.41 26.14 -2.67
CA ARG A 318 2.41 25.39 -3.44
C ARG A 318 2.68 23.88 -3.32
N GLU A 319 1.65 23.05 -3.53
CA GLU A 319 1.78 21.60 -3.50
C GLU A 319 2.97 21.12 -4.33
N PHE A 320 3.62 20.04 -3.88
CA PHE A 320 4.64 19.37 -4.67
C PHE A 320 4.04 18.93 -5.99
N ILE A 321 4.52 19.49 -7.09
CA ILE A 321 4.36 18.85 -8.40
C ILE A 321 5.18 17.57 -8.32
N ALA A 322 4.50 16.44 -8.48
CA ALA A 322 5.02 15.10 -8.14
C ALA A 322 6.26 14.71 -8.96
N PHE A 323 6.45 15.30 -10.12
CA PHE A 323 7.48 14.88 -11.07
C PHE A 323 8.22 16.10 -11.61
N LYS A 324 9.57 16.03 -11.63
CA LYS A 324 10.35 16.87 -12.52
C LYS A 324 10.77 16.09 -13.77
N ASP A 325 11.33 14.91 -13.63
CA ASP A 325 11.90 14.15 -14.74
C ASP A 325 11.61 12.64 -14.70
N ASN A 326 11.49 12.02 -13.53
CA ASN A 326 11.18 10.59 -13.34
C ASN A 326 10.40 10.39 -12.04
N PHE A 327 9.37 9.54 -12.08
CA PHE A 327 8.55 9.24 -10.90
C PHE A 327 9.33 8.56 -9.77
N TYR A 328 10.27 7.71 -10.13
CA TYR A 328 10.95 6.81 -9.20
C TYR A 328 12.25 7.37 -8.63
N ASP A 329 12.74 8.52 -9.11
CA ASP A 329 13.98 9.19 -8.64
C ASP A 329 13.82 10.03 -7.36
#